data_177b8531e0a188cf6decbb05d344d75d
#
_entry.id   177b8531e0a188cf6decbb05d344d75d
#
_cell.length_a   1.000
_cell.length_b   1.000
_cell.length_c   1.000
_cell.angle_alpha   90.00
_cell.angle_beta   90.00
_cell.angle_gamma   90.00
#
_symmetry.space_group_name_H-M   'P 1'
#
loop_
_entity.id
_entity.type
_entity.pdbx_description
1 polymer ?
#
loop_
_entity_poly.entity_id
_entity_poly.type
_entity_poly.pdbx_seq_one_letter_code
_entity_poly.pdbx_strand_id
1 'polypeptide(L)'
;YDSFYSALQALRSDPSSATQRSVVLSNAKMLAAKINSMSDNVQSIRSGVEEAIGGATLEVNQALSKLADLNKRIGLSGGTPDPTLLDQRDEALSTLSSLLDVNISIAGDGTATVSTGNGNTLLDPSGARTLSFDSRAPLSASSSYNSLSTSRSVGTITLSGGGSGTIDLIATGAIKTGRLGGLIDARDRTLVAAQAQLDDIAAGLSSALSDTDRPGTTVAGGYDLDVNGLQSGNRIKLTYRDSSGIEHKVTIVRVEDASVLPLKNSLTSDPDDQVIGISFAGGVAGTQAGLQSALNAIGAGLTVAAGTGGALRITASGSASVLSLTARVTATGLTGGGTALPFFVDGSGAPFTDSLDGLPQRVGFASRIQVNPALLSNSSNLTIYQSPSNSSADPARVTDLLNRLDQTRLEPSANSNLGLGETTIPISQLIKQTLQTQANEIQRVASMNETQKTVQASLEKRFSSVSGVQLDQELSDMTQLQNIYTANARVLSTVKDMFDVLMRM
;
A
#
# COMPACT_ATOMS: atom_id res chain seq x y z
N TYR A 1 -8.55 -12.52 14.48
CA TYR A 1 -9.73 -11.65 14.65
C TYR A 1 -10.82 -12.37 15.42
N ASP A 2 -11.23 -13.57 15.00
CA ASP A 2 -12.35 -14.33 15.58
C ASP A 2 -12.19 -14.63 17.06
N SER A 3 -10.97 -14.95 17.51
CA SER A 3 -10.68 -15.17 18.94
C SER A 3 -10.87 -13.89 19.78
N PHE A 4 -10.47 -12.73 19.24
CA PHE A 4 -10.69 -11.44 19.88
C PHE A 4 -12.19 -11.10 19.94
N TYR A 5 -12.90 -11.28 18.83
CA TYR A 5 -14.34 -11.03 18.75
C TYR A 5 -15.12 -11.95 19.70
N SER A 6 -14.82 -13.24 19.72
CA SER A 6 -15.43 -14.21 20.66
C SER A 6 -15.15 -13.89 22.13
N ALA A 7 -13.95 -13.41 22.45
CA ALA A 7 -13.63 -12.97 23.79
C ALA A 7 -14.44 -11.73 24.22
N LEU A 8 -14.69 -10.79 23.30
CA LEU A 8 -15.60 -9.66 23.57
C LEU A 8 -17.05 -10.14 23.78
N GLN A 9 -17.53 -11.13 23.03
CA GLN A 9 -18.85 -11.72 23.23
C GLN A 9 -18.99 -12.37 24.63
N ALA A 10 -17.94 -13.11 25.07
CA ALA A 10 -17.91 -13.70 26.41
C ALA A 10 -17.89 -12.61 27.50
N LEU A 11 -17.11 -11.55 27.32
CA LEU A 11 -17.09 -10.40 28.25
C LEU A 11 -18.43 -9.67 28.29
N ARG A 12 -19.15 -9.56 27.18
CA ARG A 12 -20.53 -8.97 27.18
C ARG A 12 -21.48 -9.75 28.09
N SER A 13 -21.33 -11.07 28.17
CA SER A 13 -22.20 -11.91 29.01
C SER A 13 -21.88 -11.79 30.51
N ASP A 14 -20.62 -11.48 30.87
CA ASP A 14 -20.19 -11.19 32.25
C ASP A 14 -19.15 -10.06 32.26
N PRO A 15 -19.58 -8.79 32.18
CA PRO A 15 -18.69 -7.63 32.14
C PRO A 15 -17.88 -7.43 33.43
N SER A 16 -18.40 -7.94 34.54
CA SER A 16 -17.75 -7.83 35.88
C SER A 16 -16.55 -8.75 36.02
N SER A 17 -16.43 -9.79 35.21
CA SER A 17 -15.36 -10.79 35.26
C SER A 17 -13.99 -10.23 34.90
N ALA A 18 -13.09 -10.14 35.88
CA ALA A 18 -11.70 -9.76 35.66
C ALA A 18 -10.98 -10.77 34.73
N THR A 19 -11.33 -12.05 34.80
CA THR A 19 -10.80 -13.10 33.95
C THR A 19 -11.18 -12.87 32.49
N GLN A 20 -12.46 -12.58 32.20
CA GLN A 20 -12.90 -12.33 30.82
C GLN A 20 -12.23 -11.07 30.26
N ARG A 21 -12.08 -9.99 31.05
CA ARG A 21 -11.34 -8.79 30.61
C ARG A 21 -9.89 -9.12 30.26
N SER A 22 -9.21 -9.95 31.06
CA SER A 22 -7.84 -10.38 30.78
C SER A 22 -7.75 -11.23 29.51
N VAL A 23 -8.73 -12.10 29.24
CA VAL A 23 -8.82 -12.91 28.00
C VAL A 23 -8.97 -11.99 26.78
N VAL A 24 -9.85 -10.97 26.83
CA VAL A 24 -10.00 -9.97 25.75
C VAL A 24 -8.67 -9.29 25.45
N LEU A 25 -7.98 -8.76 26.48
CA LEU A 25 -6.70 -8.06 26.31
C LEU A 25 -5.60 -8.99 25.77
N SER A 26 -5.57 -10.25 26.22
CA SER A 26 -4.62 -11.24 25.71
C SER A 26 -4.83 -11.54 24.23
N ASN A 27 -6.09 -11.79 23.81
CA ASN A 27 -6.41 -12.04 22.41
C ASN A 27 -6.14 -10.82 21.52
N ALA A 28 -6.46 -9.62 22.01
CA ALA A 28 -6.14 -8.37 21.32
C ALA A 28 -4.63 -8.17 21.14
N LYS A 29 -3.85 -8.47 22.19
CA LYS A 29 -2.39 -8.40 22.12
C LYS A 29 -1.81 -9.39 21.11
N MET A 30 -2.34 -10.63 21.09
CA MET A 30 -1.93 -11.63 20.08
C MET A 30 -2.30 -11.18 18.66
N LEU A 31 -3.48 -10.58 18.46
CA LEU A 31 -3.91 -10.04 17.17
C LEU A 31 -2.96 -8.93 16.69
N ALA A 32 -2.68 -7.94 17.54
CA ALA A 32 -1.76 -6.85 17.22
C ALA A 32 -0.35 -7.38 16.89
N ALA A 33 0.20 -8.28 17.71
CA ALA A 33 1.51 -8.89 17.49
C ALA A 33 1.58 -9.68 16.17
N LYS A 34 0.47 -10.34 15.78
CA LYS A 34 0.40 -11.05 14.50
C LYS A 34 0.43 -10.09 13.31
N ILE A 35 -0.32 -8.98 13.39
CA ILE A 35 -0.32 -7.93 12.36
C ILE A 35 1.08 -7.32 12.24
N ASN A 36 1.75 -7.00 13.37
CA ASN A 36 3.13 -6.49 13.37
C ASN A 36 4.08 -7.46 12.65
N SER A 37 4.07 -8.74 13.06
CA SER A 37 4.93 -9.76 12.44
C SER A 37 4.71 -9.91 10.93
N MET A 38 3.46 -9.80 10.47
CA MET A 38 3.15 -9.86 9.03
C MET A 38 3.72 -8.66 8.29
N SER A 39 3.58 -7.45 8.86
CA SER A 39 4.16 -6.23 8.31
C SER A 39 5.70 -6.30 8.23
N ASP A 40 6.35 -6.76 9.31
CA ASP A 40 7.80 -6.92 9.36
C ASP A 40 8.29 -7.91 8.29
N ASN A 41 7.57 -9.02 8.11
CA ASN A 41 7.89 -10.00 7.07
C ASN A 41 7.76 -9.40 5.66
N VAL A 42 6.72 -8.59 5.39
CA VAL A 42 6.57 -7.90 4.10
C VAL A 42 7.78 -6.98 3.84
N GLN A 43 8.23 -6.20 4.83
CA GLN A 43 9.38 -5.31 4.66
C GLN A 43 10.70 -6.08 4.53
N SER A 44 10.86 -7.19 5.24
CA SER A 44 12.02 -8.08 5.09
C SER A 44 12.11 -8.65 3.67
N ILE A 45 10.98 -9.13 3.13
CA ILE A 45 10.92 -9.64 1.76
C ILE A 45 11.22 -8.50 0.76
N ARG A 46 10.66 -7.29 0.95
CA ARG A 46 10.95 -6.15 0.07
C ARG A 46 12.43 -5.79 0.05
N SER A 47 13.08 -5.82 1.21
CA SER A 47 14.53 -5.56 1.32
C SER A 47 15.35 -6.65 0.61
N GLY A 48 14.97 -7.91 0.75
CA GLY A 48 15.60 -9.01 0.01
C GLY A 48 15.40 -8.93 -1.50
N VAL A 49 14.23 -8.45 -1.96
CA VAL A 49 13.98 -8.18 -3.40
C VAL A 49 14.86 -7.03 -3.89
N GLU A 50 15.03 -5.97 -3.09
CA GLU A 50 15.94 -4.86 -3.41
C GLU A 50 17.38 -5.36 -3.62
N GLU A 51 17.87 -6.23 -2.75
CA GLU A 51 19.19 -6.86 -2.89
C GLU A 51 19.27 -7.78 -4.13
N ALA A 52 18.20 -8.53 -4.40
CA ALA A 52 18.13 -9.41 -5.57
C ALA A 52 18.14 -8.63 -6.90
N ILE A 53 17.58 -7.40 -6.95
CA ILE A 53 17.70 -6.50 -8.11
C ILE A 53 19.17 -6.13 -8.33
N GLY A 54 19.90 -5.84 -7.25
CA GLY A 54 21.35 -5.57 -7.33
C GLY A 54 22.14 -6.75 -7.90
N GLY A 55 21.87 -7.96 -7.39
CA GLY A 55 22.47 -9.20 -7.89
C GLY A 55 22.17 -9.45 -9.37
N ALA A 56 20.92 -9.34 -9.79
CA ALA A 56 20.51 -9.50 -11.17
C ALA A 56 21.13 -8.44 -12.10
N THR A 57 21.31 -7.20 -11.62
CA THR A 57 22.00 -6.14 -12.38
C THR A 57 23.47 -6.50 -12.62
N LEU A 58 24.15 -7.11 -11.65
CA LEU A 58 25.52 -7.61 -11.81
C LEU A 58 25.58 -8.76 -12.83
N GLU A 59 24.61 -9.70 -12.80
CA GLU A 59 24.51 -10.78 -13.78
C GLU A 59 24.35 -10.25 -15.21
N VAL A 60 23.51 -9.21 -15.39
CA VAL A 60 23.36 -8.51 -16.69
C VAL A 60 24.70 -7.94 -17.17
N ASN A 61 25.44 -7.25 -16.31
CA ASN A 61 26.75 -6.70 -16.67
C ASN A 61 27.76 -7.79 -17.06
N GLN A 62 27.74 -8.92 -16.37
CA GLN A 62 28.61 -10.07 -16.69
C GLN A 62 28.25 -10.65 -18.06
N ALA A 63 26.95 -10.85 -18.36
CA ALA A 63 26.49 -11.33 -19.66
C ALA A 63 26.86 -10.36 -20.78
N LEU A 64 26.65 -9.06 -20.58
CA LEU A 64 27.03 -8.02 -21.56
C LEU A 64 28.54 -7.97 -21.81
N SER A 65 29.36 -8.11 -20.76
CA SER A 65 30.82 -8.16 -20.89
C SER A 65 31.29 -9.40 -21.66
N LYS A 66 30.72 -10.58 -21.35
CA LYS A 66 30.97 -11.84 -22.10
C LYS A 66 30.61 -11.69 -23.57
N LEU A 67 29.45 -11.09 -23.86
CA LEU A 67 29.00 -10.82 -25.23
C LEU A 67 29.90 -9.86 -25.99
N ALA A 68 30.39 -8.80 -25.35
CA ALA A 68 31.32 -7.84 -25.97
C ALA A 68 32.65 -8.50 -26.31
N ASP A 69 33.18 -9.39 -25.46
CA ASP A 69 34.41 -10.15 -25.75
C ASP A 69 34.18 -11.17 -26.90
N LEU A 70 33.07 -11.90 -26.88
CA LEU A 70 32.71 -12.82 -27.96
C LEU A 70 32.51 -12.10 -29.27
N ASN A 71 31.86 -10.93 -29.33
CA ASN A 71 31.73 -10.10 -30.52
C ASN A 71 33.08 -9.72 -31.11
N LYS A 72 34.05 -9.33 -30.29
CA LYS A 72 35.42 -9.03 -30.76
C LYS A 72 36.07 -10.26 -31.42
N ARG A 73 35.97 -11.42 -30.78
CA ARG A 73 36.55 -12.67 -31.29
C ARG A 73 35.88 -13.14 -32.58
N ILE A 74 34.55 -13.04 -32.66
CA ILE A 74 33.74 -13.38 -33.82
C ILE A 74 34.09 -12.43 -34.97
N GLY A 75 34.13 -11.12 -34.75
CA GLY A 75 34.48 -10.14 -35.79
C GLY A 75 35.91 -10.29 -36.33
N LEU A 76 36.87 -10.80 -35.53
CA LEU A 76 38.23 -11.09 -35.96
C LEU A 76 38.35 -12.38 -36.82
N SER A 77 37.30 -13.23 -36.90
CA SER A 77 37.30 -14.52 -37.61
C SER A 77 37.15 -14.39 -39.14
N GLY A 78 37.08 -13.16 -39.66
CA GLY A 78 37.12 -12.92 -41.13
C GLY A 78 35.96 -13.52 -41.92
N GLY A 79 34.76 -13.64 -41.35
CA GLY A 79 33.53 -14.11 -42.03
C GLY A 79 33.21 -15.60 -41.88
N THR A 80 34.07 -16.39 -41.25
CA THR A 80 33.82 -17.79 -40.87
C THR A 80 34.08 -17.99 -39.37
N PRO A 81 33.18 -17.53 -38.48
CA PRO A 81 33.37 -17.68 -37.07
C PRO A 81 33.34 -19.15 -36.63
N ASP A 82 34.17 -19.50 -35.63
CA ASP A 82 34.16 -20.79 -34.99
C ASP A 82 32.75 -21.07 -34.41
N PRO A 83 32.10 -22.22 -34.76
CA PRO A 83 30.81 -22.60 -34.22
C PRO A 83 30.75 -22.54 -32.66
N THR A 84 31.83 -22.89 -31.99
CA THR A 84 31.93 -22.82 -30.53
C THR A 84 31.76 -21.37 -29.98
N LEU A 85 32.23 -20.37 -30.73
CA LEU A 85 32.04 -18.96 -30.36
C LEU A 85 30.58 -18.52 -30.55
N LEU A 86 29.92 -19.02 -31.59
CA LEU A 86 28.51 -18.77 -31.87
C LEU A 86 27.63 -19.38 -30.75
N ASP A 87 27.91 -20.62 -30.35
CA ASP A 87 27.20 -21.30 -29.28
C ASP A 87 27.36 -20.54 -27.93
N GLN A 88 28.58 -20.10 -27.61
CA GLN A 88 28.83 -19.29 -26.41
C GLN A 88 28.12 -17.93 -26.46
N ARG A 89 28.03 -17.30 -27.63
CA ARG A 89 27.27 -16.07 -27.83
C ARG A 89 25.79 -16.31 -27.57
N ASP A 90 25.23 -17.38 -28.12
CA ASP A 90 23.81 -17.71 -28.02
C ASP A 90 23.42 -18.07 -26.58
N GLU A 91 24.28 -18.79 -25.85
CA GLU A 91 24.14 -19.02 -24.40
C GLU A 91 24.11 -17.69 -23.60
N ALA A 92 25.03 -16.77 -23.87
CA ALA A 92 25.10 -15.49 -23.20
C ALA A 92 23.90 -14.58 -23.55
N LEU A 93 23.39 -14.62 -24.78
CA LEU A 93 22.16 -13.95 -25.20
C LEU A 93 20.93 -14.54 -24.51
N SER A 94 20.86 -15.87 -24.39
CA SER A 94 19.78 -16.55 -23.64
C SER A 94 19.78 -16.13 -22.16
N THR A 95 20.95 -16.13 -21.53
CA THR A 95 21.10 -15.65 -20.13
C THR A 95 20.62 -14.20 -20.00
N LEU A 96 21.04 -13.31 -20.90
CA LEU A 96 20.63 -11.90 -20.85
C LEU A 96 19.11 -11.74 -21.06
N SER A 97 18.53 -12.48 -21.98
CA SER A 97 17.07 -12.46 -22.28
C SER A 97 16.24 -12.99 -21.10
N SER A 98 16.79 -13.87 -20.26
CA SER A 98 16.12 -14.32 -19.05
C SER A 98 16.09 -13.25 -17.96
N LEU A 99 17.06 -12.34 -17.97
CA LEU A 99 17.20 -11.29 -16.95
C LEU A 99 16.37 -10.05 -17.25
N LEU A 100 16.33 -9.63 -18.52
CA LEU A 100 15.57 -8.45 -18.94
C LEU A 100 15.08 -8.57 -20.40
N ASP A 101 14.05 -7.78 -20.71
CA ASP A 101 13.49 -7.68 -22.06
C ASP A 101 14.47 -6.98 -23.01
N VAL A 102 14.97 -7.71 -24.02
CA VAL A 102 15.97 -7.21 -24.97
C VAL A 102 15.59 -7.49 -26.41
N ASN A 103 15.90 -6.55 -27.28
CA ASN A 103 15.90 -6.72 -28.72
C ASN A 103 17.32 -7.08 -29.15
N ILE A 104 17.45 -8.22 -29.80
CA ILE A 104 18.72 -8.76 -30.30
C ILE A 104 18.74 -8.68 -31.85
N SER A 105 19.82 -8.18 -32.41
CA SER A 105 20.08 -8.22 -33.85
C SER A 105 21.45 -8.83 -34.11
N ILE A 106 21.52 -9.80 -35.02
CA ILE A 106 22.76 -10.48 -35.39
C ILE A 106 23.15 -10.01 -36.79
N ALA A 107 24.35 -9.48 -36.90
CA ALA A 107 24.92 -9.03 -38.18
C ALA A 107 25.39 -10.22 -39.04
N GLY A 108 25.65 -9.97 -40.32
CA GLY A 108 26.10 -11.00 -41.25
C GLY A 108 27.46 -11.65 -40.94
N ASP A 109 28.28 -10.97 -40.12
CA ASP A 109 29.54 -11.49 -39.59
C ASP A 109 29.40 -12.32 -38.30
N GLY A 110 28.15 -12.49 -37.80
CA GLY A 110 27.83 -13.22 -36.58
C GLY A 110 27.90 -12.39 -35.30
N THR A 111 28.24 -11.12 -35.35
CA THR A 111 28.26 -10.24 -34.16
C THR A 111 26.84 -9.87 -33.73
N ALA A 112 26.61 -9.73 -32.43
CA ALA A 112 25.32 -9.38 -31.86
C ALA A 112 25.28 -7.91 -31.39
N THR A 113 24.17 -7.23 -31.64
CA THR A 113 23.81 -5.95 -31.01
C THR A 113 22.61 -6.17 -30.12
N VAL A 114 22.57 -5.51 -28.96
CA VAL A 114 21.51 -5.66 -27.98
C VAL A 114 21.02 -4.29 -27.54
N SER A 115 19.70 -4.14 -27.49
CA SER A 115 19.03 -2.95 -26.94
C SER A 115 17.85 -3.36 -26.06
N THR A 116 17.43 -2.47 -25.16
CA THR A 116 16.17 -2.64 -24.42
C THR A 116 14.97 -2.49 -25.36
N GLY A 117 13.79 -2.93 -24.92
CA GLY A 117 12.53 -2.76 -25.66
C GLY A 117 12.24 -1.31 -26.06
N ASN A 118 12.75 -0.32 -25.32
CA ASN A 118 12.63 1.11 -25.59
C ASN A 118 13.77 1.66 -26.48
N GLY A 119 14.64 0.81 -27.02
CA GLY A 119 15.72 1.20 -27.93
C GLY A 119 17.01 1.72 -27.26
N ASN A 120 17.15 1.62 -25.93
CA ASN A 120 18.41 1.95 -25.27
C ASN A 120 19.45 0.87 -25.59
N THR A 121 20.54 1.22 -26.26
CA THR A 121 21.61 0.29 -26.62
C THR A 121 22.31 -0.20 -25.37
N LEU A 122 22.46 -1.53 -25.23
CA LEU A 122 23.20 -2.20 -24.16
C LEU A 122 24.55 -2.73 -24.65
N LEU A 123 24.58 -3.20 -25.91
CA LEU A 123 25.75 -3.74 -26.59
C LEU A 123 25.72 -3.32 -28.06
N ASP A 124 26.82 -2.75 -28.53
CA ASP A 124 27.05 -2.42 -29.93
C ASP A 124 28.52 -2.75 -30.34
N PRO A 125 28.93 -2.54 -31.57
CA PRO A 125 30.32 -2.80 -32.00
C PRO A 125 31.38 -2.01 -31.24
N SER A 126 31.02 -0.90 -30.57
CA SER A 126 31.93 -0.12 -29.72
C SER A 126 32.16 -0.74 -28.36
N GLY A 127 31.25 -1.64 -27.92
CA GLY A 127 31.34 -2.39 -26.65
C GLY A 127 30.06 -2.44 -25.89
N ALA A 128 30.12 -3.01 -24.67
CA ALA A 128 29.00 -3.10 -23.72
C ALA A 128 28.91 -1.82 -22.89
N ARG A 129 27.67 -1.41 -22.62
CA ARG A 129 27.38 -0.37 -21.61
C ARG A 129 27.18 -1.00 -20.24
N THR A 130 27.33 -0.21 -19.20
CA THR A 130 27.26 -0.68 -17.81
C THR A 130 25.96 -0.25 -17.14
N LEU A 131 25.29 -1.19 -16.48
CA LEU A 131 24.17 -0.93 -15.60
C LEU A 131 24.69 -0.73 -14.18
N SER A 132 24.15 0.25 -13.46
CA SER A 132 24.43 0.50 -12.06
C SER A 132 23.15 0.52 -11.26
N PHE A 133 23.15 -0.11 -10.09
CA PHE A 133 22.02 -0.13 -9.16
C PHE A 133 22.41 0.59 -7.85
N ASP A 134 21.61 1.60 -7.46
CA ASP A 134 21.80 2.36 -6.21
C ASP A 134 20.93 1.78 -5.09
N SER A 135 21.27 0.59 -4.57
CA SER A 135 20.53 -0.07 -3.50
C SER A 135 20.29 0.84 -2.29
N ARG A 136 19.07 0.82 -1.75
CA ARG A 136 18.65 1.61 -0.59
C ARG A 136 18.06 0.77 0.54
N ALA A 137 18.39 -0.52 0.59
CA ALA A 137 18.02 -1.38 1.70
C ALA A 137 18.66 -0.92 3.03
N PRO A 138 18.01 -1.11 4.20
CA PRO A 138 16.70 -1.75 4.38
C PRO A 138 15.54 -0.85 3.99
N LEU A 139 14.47 -1.43 3.43
CA LEU A 139 13.26 -0.72 3.06
C LEU A 139 12.26 -0.69 4.23
N SER A 140 11.43 0.34 4.25
CA SER A 140 10.34 0.53 5.20
C SER A 140 8.99 0.63 4.48
N ALA A 141 7.89 0.63 5.22
CA ALA A 141 6.56 0.80 4.66
C ALA A 141 6.37 2.11 3.88
N SER A 142 7.11 3.17 4.26
CA SER A 142 7.11 4.46 3.56
C SER A 142 8.03 4.50 2.34
N SER A 143 8.89 3.50 2.14
CA SER A 143 9.79 3.46 0.99
C SER A 143 9.00 3.26 -0.29
N SER A 144 9.18 4.17 -1.25
CA SER A 144 8.46 4.16 -2.53
C SER A 144 9.38 4.55 -3.69
N TYR A 145 9.06 4.02 -4.87
CA TYR A 145 9.67 4.46 -6.10
C TYR A 145 9.09 5.81 -6.53
N ASN A 146 9.96 6.72 -6.94
CA ASN A 146 9.59 7.97 -7.58
C ASN A 146 10.60 8.27 -8.71
N SER A 147 10.12 8.77 -9.84
CA SER A 147 10.98 9.17 -10.96
C SER A 147 11.92 10.33 -10.60
N LEU A 148 11.49 11.20 -9.66
CA LEU A 148 12.34 12.25 -9.10
C LEU A 148 13.26 11.63 -8.04
N SER A 149 14.57 11.72 -8.24
CA SER A 149 15.59 11.14 -7.37
C SER A 149 15.54 11.64 -5.92
N THR A 150 15.09 12.88 -5.72
CA THR A 150 14.94 13.53 -4.39
C THR A 150 13.76 12.96 -3.58
N SER A 151 12.77 12.39 -4.25
CA SER A 151 11.56 11.83 -3.63
C SER A 151 11.55 10.30 -3.63
N ARG A 152 12.59 9.68 -4.21
CA ARG A 152 12.72 8.23 -4.30
C ARG A 152 13.45 7.66 -3.09
N SER A 153 12.88 6.65 -2.46
CA SER A 153 13.44 5.96 -1.29
C SER A 153 13.72 4.47 -1.50
N VAL A 154 13.70 4.01 -2.76
CA VAL A 154 14.14 2.68 -3.21
C VAL A 154 15.17 2.83 -4.32
N GLY A 155 15.98 1.81 -4.59
CA GLY A 155 17.00 1.85 -5.62
C GLY A 155 16.45 1.91 -7.04
N THR A 156 17.25 2.43 -7.96
CA THR A 156 16.97 2.40 -9.40
C THR A 156 18.14 1.84 -10.19
N ILE A 157 17.84 1.39 -11.42
CA ILE A 157 18.85 0.91 -12.37
C ILE A 157 19.14 2.01 -13.37
N THR A 158 20.39 2.44 -13.42
CA THR A 158 20.87 3.44 -14.39
C THR A 158 21.81 2.80 -15.40
N LEU A 159 21.65 3.19 -16.66
CA LEU A 159 22.55 2.83 -17.77
C LEU A 159 23.53 3.96 -18.01
N SER A 160 24.84 3.64 -18.02
CA SER A 160 25.93 4.57 -18.30
C SER A 160 26.73 4.13 -19.54
N GLY A 161 27.35 5.10 -20.23
CA GLY A 161 28.15 4.87 -21.41
C GLY A 161 27.47 5.35 -22.71
N GLY A 162 28.30 5.85 -23.67
CA GLY A 162 27.81 6.38 -24.95
C GLY A 162 27.65 7.89 -25.04
N GLY A 163 28.26 8.67 -24.14
CA GLY A 163 28.47 10.12 -24.32
C GLY A 163 27.37 11.08 -23.86
N SER A 164 26.23 10.62 -23.36
CA SER A 164 25.07 11.50 -23.06
C SER A 164 24.48 11.32 -21.67
N GLY A 165 25.30 11.13 -20.64
CA GLY A 165 24.78 11.04 -19.28
C GLY A 165 24.26 9.64 -18.89
N THR A 166 23.56 9.57 -17.76
CA THR A 166 22.96 8.35 -17.25
C THR A 166 21.47 8.30 -17.57
N ILE A 167 20.95 7.14 -17.96
CA ILE A 167 19.52 6.90 -18.25
C ILE A 167 18.96 6.04 -17.13
N ASP A 168 17.90 6.47 -16.45
CA ASP A 168 17.15 5.67 -15.48
C ASP A 168 16.22 4.69 -16.24
N LEU A 169 16.55 3.40 -16.20
CA LEU A 169 15.83 2.37 -16.94
C LEU A 169 14.47 2.02 -16.33
N ILE A 170 14.30 2.25 -15.02
CA ILE A 170 13.01 2.06 -14.34
C ILE A 170 12.09 3.24 -14.66
N ALA A 171 12.58 4.48 -14.55
CA ALA A 171 11.80 5.68 -14.86
C ALA A 171 11.31 5.72 -16.31
N THR A 172 12.13 5.25 -17.24
CA THR A 172 11.78 5.20 -18.66
C THR A 172 10.91 3.99 -19.04
N GLY A 173 10.64 3.09 -18.08
CA GLY A 173 9.90 1.85 -18.35
C GLY A 173 10.61 0.92 -19.31
N ALA A 174 11.93 0.93 -19.33
CA ALA A 174 12.74 0.09 -20.22
C ALA A 174 12.86 -1.37 -19.75
N ILE A 175 12.53 -1.66 -18.50
CA ILE A 175 12.54 -2.98 -17.89
C ILE A 175 11.11 -3.36 -17.48
N LYS A 176 10.46 -4.21 -18.27
CA LYS A 176 9.05 -4.63 -18.02
C LYS A 176 8.91 -6.11 -17.74
N THR A 177 9.77 -6.93 -18.30
CA THR A 177 9.73 -8.39 -18.23
C THR A 177 11.08 -8.96 -17.85
N GLY A 178 11.20 -10.27 -17.84
CA GLY A 178 12.38 -10.96 -17.33
C GLY A 178 12.45 -10.93 -15.79
N ARG A 179 13.53 -11.49 -15.25
CA ARG A 179 13.76 -11.56 -13.80
C ARG A 179 13.77 -10.16 -13.15
N LEU A 180 14.43 -9.18 -13.77
CA LEU A 180 14.49 -7.81 -13.25
C LEU A 180 13.11 -7.15 -13.24
N GLY A 181 12.33 -7.30 -14.32
CA GLY A 181 10.97 -6.76 -14.37
C GLY A 181 10.07 -7.33 -13.26
N GLY A 182 10.14 -8.65 -13.05
CA GLY A 182 9.40 -9.32 -11.97
C GLY A 182 9.82 -8.87 -10.55
N LEU A 183 11.13 -8.70 -10.32
CA LEU A 183 11.63 -8.21 -9.03
C LEU A 183 11.21 -6.76 -8.77
N ILE A 184 11.28 -5.88 -9.76
CA ILE A 184 10.83 -4.48 -9.65
C ILE A 184 9.33 -4.41 -9.37
N ASP A 185 8.52 -5.20 -10.08
CA ASP A 185 7.07 -5.27 -9.85
C ASP A 185 6.73 -5.79 -8.44
N ALA A 186 7.43 -6.82 -7.98
CA ALA A 186 7.27 -7.32 -6.62
C ALA A 186 7.60 -6.25 -5.56
N ARG A 187 8.72 -5.53 -5.70
CA ARG A 187 9.16 -4.49 -4.76
C ARG A 187 8.23 -3.28 -4.74
N ASP A 188 7.82 -2.79 -5.92
CA ASP A 188 7.19 -1.46 -6.07
C ASP A 188 5.66 -1.52 -6.15
N ARG A 189 5.08 -2.67 -6.46
CA ARG A 189 3.64 -2.85 -6.60
C ARG A 189 3.08 -3.92 -5.67
N THR A 190 3.48 -5.18 -5.82
CA THR A 190 2.83 -6.30 -5.14
C THR A 190 3.00 -6.24 -3.61
N LEU A 191 4.24 -6.05 -3.13
CA LEU A 191 4.52 -5.99 -1.70
C LEU A 191 4.10 -4.64 -1.07
N VAL A 192 4.07 -3.56 -1.86
CA VAL A 192 3.48 -2.28 -1.41
C VAL A 192 1.99 -2.42 -1.18
N ALA A 193 1.26 -3.07 -2.09
CA ALA A 193 -0.16 -3.33 -1.92
C ALA A 193 -0.44 -4.25 -0.72
N ALA A 194 0.37 -5.30 -0.52
CA ALA A 194 0.25 -6.19 0.64
C ALA A 194 0.45 -5.42 1.97
N GLN A 195 1.44 -4.52 2.04
CA GLN A 195 1.63 -3.65 3.20
C GLN A 195 0.43 -2.73 3.43
N ALA A 196 -0.07 -2.07 2.39
CA ALA A 196 -1.23 -1.19 2.49
C ALA A 196 -2.49 -1.93 2.96
N GLN A 197 -2.68 -3.17 2.56
CA GLN A 197 -3.78 -4.01 3.03
C GLN A 197 -3.68 -4.32 4.53
N LEU A 198 -2.47 -4.60 5.04
CA LEU A 198 -2.22 -4.78 6.47
C LEU A 198 -2.45 -3.49 7.25
N ASP A 199 -1.99 -2.37 6.70
CA ASP A 199 -2.20 -1.03 7.30
C ASP A 199 -3.70 -0.68 7.36
N ASP A 200 -4.48 -1.00 6.32
CA ASP A 200 -5.92 -0.80 6.30
C ASP A 200 -6.64 -1.68 7.35
N ILE A 201 -6.21 -2.93 7.54
CA ILE A 201 -6.76 -3.80 8.60
C ILE A 201 -6.45 -3.22 9.99
N ALA A 202 -5.21 -2.79 10.23
CA ALA A 202 -4.80 -2.19 11.50
C ALA A 202 -5.55 -0.88 11.78
N ALA A 203 -5.63 0.00 10.78
CA ALA A 203 -6.38 1.25 10.83
C ALA A 203 -7.86 1.00 11.08
N GLY A 204 -8.43 0.01 10.38
CA GLY A 204 -9.82 -0.39 10.53
C GLY A 204 -10.16 -0.88 11.92
N LEU A 205 -9.31 -1.72 12.52
CA LEU A 205 -9.48 -2.19 13.90
C LEU A 205 -9.45 -1.03 14.91
N SER A 206 -8.51 -0.08 14.73
CA SER A 206 -8.40 1.08 15.61
C SER A 206 -9.61 2.00 15.45
N SER A 207 -9.93 2.42 14.24
CA SER A 207 -11.02 3.35 13.93
C SER A 207 -12.39 2.78 14.30
N ALA A 208 -12.64 1.48 14.06
CA ALA A 208 -13.91 0.87 14.40
C ALA A 208 -14.22 0.98 15.90
N LEU A 209 -13.22 0.88 16.77
CA LEU A 209 -13.40 0.90 18.22
C LEU A 209 -13.32 2.31 18.82
N SER A 210 -12.59 3.24 18.18
CA SER A 210 -12.32 4.58 18.72
C SER A 210 -13.15 5.69 18.09
N ASP A 211 -13.57 5.56 16.81
CA ASP A 211 -14.22 6.67 16.12
C ASP A 211 -15.73 6.69 16.35
N THR A 212 -16.28 7.90 16.38
CA THR A 212 -17.73 8.14 16.48
C THR A 212 -18.13 9.15 15.42
N ASP A 213 -19.15 8.80 14.64
CA ASP A 213 -19.75 9.73 13.70
C ASP A 213 -20.72 10.65 14.44
N ARG A 214 -20.54 11.97 14.28
CA ARG A 214 -21.38 13.03 14.83
C ARG A 214 -22.09 13.72 13.67
N PRO A 215 -23.39 13.43 13.45
CA PRO A 215 -24.17 14.14 12.43
C PRO A 215 -24.39 15.59 12.84
N GLY A 216 -24.43 16.48 11.87
CA GLY A 216 -24.80 17.87 12.09
C GLY A 216 -26.28 18.00 12.48
N THR A 217 -26.57 18.98 13.33
CA THR A 217 -27.95 19.37 13.69
C THR A 217 -28.54 20.24 12.58
N THR A 218 -29.72 19.87 12.07
CA THR A 218 -30.38 20.63 11.01
C THR A 218 -30.77 22.04 11.48
N VAL A 219 -30.43 23.04 10.65
CA VAL A 219 -30.82 24.44 10.83
C VAL A 219 -31.41 24.97 9.51
N ALA A 220 -31.95 26.18 9.53
CA ALA A 220 -32.47 26.80 8.30
C ALA A 220 -31.36 26.91 7.24
N GLY A 221 -31.55 26.26 6.11
CA GLY A 221 -30.62 26.26 4.97
C GLY A 221 -29.37 25.37 5.11
N GLY A 222 -29.23 24.56 6.18
CA GLY A 222 -28.06 23.67 6.33
C GLY A 222 -27.95 22.99 7.69
N TYR A 223 -26.72 22.95 8.23
CA TYR A 223 -26.41 22.21 9.45
C TYR A 223 -25.44 22.94 10.37
N ASP A 224 -25.61 22.75 11.67
CA ASP A 224 -24.63 23.05 12.72
C ASP A 224 -23.90 21.78 13.10
N LEU A 225 -22.58 21.76 13.04
CA LEU A 225 -21.72 20.61 13.36
C LEU A 225 -20.86 20.91 14.58
N ASP A 226 -20.97 20.07 15.61
CA ASP A 226 -20.05 20.09 16.73
C ASP A 226 -18.67 19.53 16.32
N VAL A 227 -17.69 20.42 16.27
CA VAL A 227 -16.29 20.11 15.90
C VAL A 227 -15.37 19.93 17.12
N ASN A 228 -15.93 19.98 18.35
CA ASN A 228 -15.13 19.78 19.55
C ASN A 228 -14.58 18.35 19.62
N GLY A 229 -13.30 18.25 19.99
CA GLY A 229 -12.63 16.96 20.11
C GLY A 229 -12.16 16.35 18.79
N LEU A 230 -12.40 17.01 17.62
CA LEU A 230 -11.74 16.58 16.38
C LEU A 230 -10.22 16.55 16.60
N GLN A 231 -9.58 15.49 16.18
CA GLN A 231 -8.13 15.32 16.21
C GLN A 231 -7.55 15.57 14.80
N SER A 232 -6.24 15.83 14.70
CA SER A 232 -5.57 15.84 13.40
C SER A 232 -5.80 14.51 12.68
N GLY A 233 -6.17 14.56 11.39
CA GLY A 233 -6.57 13.41 10.59
C GLY A 233 -8.07 13.11 10.61
N ASN A 234 -8.81 13.59 11.62
CA ASN A 234 -10.27 13.41 11.62
C ASN A 234 -10.91 14.15 10.45
N ARG A 235 -12.03 13.60 9.97
CA ARG A 235 -12.68 14.03 8.74
C ARG A 235 -14.08 14.54 9.00
N ILE A 236 -14.47 15.57 8.24
CA ILE A 236 -15.85 16.03 8.11
C ILE A 236 -16.29 15.71 6.68
N LYS A 237 -17.36 14.93 6.53
CA LYS A 237 -17.98 14.65 5.24
C LYS A 237 -19.15 15.61 5.01
N LEU A 238 -19.09 16.33 3.91
CA LEU A 238 -20.10 17.28 3.45
C LEU A 238 -20.62 16.80 2.10
N THR A 239 -21.94 16.63 2.00
CA THR A 239 -22.62 16.42 0.72
C THR A 239 -23.55 17.61 0.48
N TYR A 240 -23.45 18.23 -0.68
CA TYR A 240 -24.29 19.36 -1.05
C TYR A 240 -24.74 19.25 -2.51
N ARG A 241 -25.81 19.95 -2.83
CA ARG A 241 -26.28 20.12 -4.20
C ARG A 241 -26.09 21.58 -4.58
N ASP A 242 -25.47 21.81 -5.72
CA ASP A 242 -25.25 23.16 -6.23
C ASP A 242 -26.54 23.77 -6.81
N SER A 243 -26.46 25.03 -7.30
CA SER A 243 -27.59 25.75 -7.91
C SER A 243 -28.09 25.10 -9.21
N SER A 244 -27.29 24.26 -9.85
CA SER A 244 -27.62 23.50 -11.07
C SER A 244 -28.26 22.14 -10.76
N GLY A 245 -28.35 21.77 -9.47
CA GLY A 245 -28.94 20.51 -9.02
C GLY A 245 -27.97 19.35 -9.01
N ILE A 246 -26.67 19.58 -9.26
CA ILE A 246 -25.61 18.55 -9.23
C ILE A 246 -25.18 18.31 -7.79
N GLU A 247 -25.06 17.04 -7.42
CA GLU A 247 -24.57 16.61 -6.11
C GLU A 247 -23.05 16.56 -6.08
N HIS A 248 -22.46 17.10 -5.02
CA HIS A 248 -21.03 17.14 -4.78
C HIS A 248 -20.70 16.55 -3.40
N LYS A 249 -19.59 15.84 -3.32
CA LYS A 249 -19.02 15.30 -2.07
C LYS A 249 -17.73 16.05 -1.74
N VAL A 250 -17.55 16.39 -0.48
CA VAL A 250 -16.34 17.07 0.01
C VAL A 250 -15.92 16.43 1.32
N THR A 251 -14.71 15.93 1.37
CA THR A 251 -14.07 15.46 2.60
C THR A 251 -13.12 16.53 3.12
N ILE A 252 -13.45 17.09 4.29
CA ILE A 252 -12.64 18.09 4.98
C ILE A 252 -11.81 17.37 6.04
N VAL A 253 -10.48 17.46 5.96
CA VAL A 253 -9.53 16.80 6.87
C VAL A 253 -8.90 17.86 7.77
N ARG A 254 -8.96 17.64 9.11
CA ARG A 254 -8.21 18.46 10.05
C ARG A 254 -6.71 18.14 9.92
N VAL A 255 -5.89 19.18 9.77
CA VAL A 255 -4.43 19.10 9.80
C VAL A 255 -3.86 20.09 10.80
N GLU A 256 -2.73 19.80 11.41
CA GLU A 256 -1.98 20.73 12.28
C GLU A 256 -0.80 21.33 11.50
N ASP A 257 -0.18 20.55 10.62
CA ASP A 257 0.96 20.98 9.81
C ASP A 257 0.48 21.52 8.45
N ALA A 258 0.56 22.83 8.26
CA ALA A 258 0.20 23.45 7.00
C ALA A 258 1.10 23.06 5.82
N SER A 259 2.27 22.47 6.07
CA SER A 259 3.19 22.04 5.00
C SER A 259 2.65 20.86 4.19
N VAL A 260 1.67 20.10 4.73
CA VAL A 260 1.02 18.99 4.02
C VAL A 260 -0.04 19.47 3.02
N LEU A 261 -0.37 20.77 3.00
CA LEU A 261 -1.37 21.35 2.12
C LEU A 261 -0.78 21.78 0.76
N PRO A 262 -1.54 21.71 -0.35
CA PRO A 262 -2.89 21.16 -0.44
C PRO A 262 -2.92 19.64 -0.42
N LEU A 263 -3.99 19.06 0.14
CA LEU A 263 -4.20 17.61 0.12
C LEU A 263 -4.59 17.13 -1.28
N LYS A 264 -4.31 15.86 -1.59
CA LYS A 264 -4.69 15.24 -2.86
C LYS A 264 -6.05 14.58 -2.75
N ASN A 265 -6.88 14.66 -3.79
CA ASN A 265 -8.16 13.94 -3.85
C ASN A 265 -8.01 12.41 -3.75
N SER A 266 -6.85 11.87 -4.14
CA SER A 266 -6.53 10.44 -4.00
C SER A 266 -6.39 9.93 -2.55
N LEU A 267 -6.60 10.80 -1.55
CA LEU A 267 -6.71 10.39 -0.13
C LEU A 267 -8.02 9.66 0.17
N THR A 268 -9.04 9.83 -0.66
CA THR A 268 -10.28 9.04 -0.64
C THR A 268 -10.32 8.13 -1.86
N SER A 269 -11.06 7.02 -1.76
CA SER A 269 -11.25 6.10 -2.88
C SER A 269 -12.34 6.55 -3.85
N ASP A 270 -13.14 7.55 -3.47
CA ASP A 270 -14.19 8.15 -4.29
C ASP A 270 -13.59 9.18 -5.26
N PRO A 271 -13.62 8.93 -6.59
CA PRO A 271 -13.06 9.85 -7.58
C PRO A 271 -13.82 11.18 -7.67
N ASP A 272 -15.09 11.22 -7.21
CA ASP A 272 -15.94 12.41 -7.22
C ASP A 272 -15.83 13.23 -5.92
N ASP A 273 -15.08 12.73 -4.92
CA ASP A 273 -14.86 13.41 -3.65
C ASP A 273 -13.73 14.44 -3.76
N GLN A 274 -13.99 15.65 -3.31
CA GLN A 274 -12.99 16.70 -3.21
C GLN A 274 -12.41 16.76 -1.81
N VAL A 275 -11.09 16.61 -1.69
CA VAL A 275 -10.42 16.60 -0.39
C VAL A 275 -9.85 17.98 -0.07
N ILE A 276 -10.25 18.53 1.07
CA ILE A 276 -9.81 19.83 1.57
C ILE A 276 -9.13 19.65 2.93
N GLY A 277 -7.88 20.10 3.06
CA GLY A 277 -7.22 20.17 4.36
C GLY A 277 -7.44 21.51 5.04
N ILE A 278 -7.82 21.50 6.32
CA ILE A 278 -8.04 22.72 7.11
C ILE A 278 -7.30 22.62 8.44
N SER A 279 -6.52 23.68 8.76
CA SER A 279 -5.93 23.83 10.09
C SER A 279 -6.94 24.39 11.09
N PHE A 280 -6.96 23.78 12.29
CA PHE A 280 -7.78 24.23 13.41
C PHE A 280 -6.97 25.06 14.44
N ALA A 281 -5.70 25.32 14.15
CA ALA A 281 -4.81 26.06 15.06
C ALA A 281 -5.29 27.49 15.37
N GLY A 282 -6.03 28.13 14.46
CA GLY A 282 -6.64 29.46 14.67
C GLY A 282 -7.95 29.47 15.48
N GLY A 283 -8.32 28.35 16.12
CA GLY A 283 -9.62 28.20 16.80
C GLY A 283 -10.80 28.21 15.84
N VAL A 284 -12.03 28.38 16.35
CA VAL A 284 -13.25 28.32 15.56
C VAL A 284 -13.27 29.39 14.45
N ALA A 285 -12.86 30.61 14.75
CA ALA A 285 -12.86 31.72 13.76
C ALA A 285 -11.88 31.49 12.62
N GLY A 286 -10.66 31.01 12.92
CA GLY A 286 -9.66 30.66 11.89
C GLY A 286 -10.10 29.49 11.03
N THR A 287 -10.70 28.48 11.63
CA THR A 287 -11.29 27.33 10.93
C THR A 287 -12.42 27.74 9.99
N GLN A 288 -13.32 28.62 10.43
CA GLN A 288 -14.41 29.17 9.60
C GLN A 288 -13.87 29.91 8.37
N ALA A 289 -12.91 30.82 8.57
CA ALA A 289 -12.31 31.60 7.49
C ALA A 289 -11.58 30.69 6.47
N GLY A 290 -10.80 29.74 6.98
CA GLY A 290 -10.09 28.77 6.14
C GLY A 290 -11.03 27.88 5.32
N LEU A 291 -12.07 27.35 5.96
CA LEU A 291 -13.07 26.51 5.28
C LEU A 291 -13.90 27.32 4.27
N GLN A 292 -14.31 28.56 4.60
CA GLN A 292 -15.00 29.45 3.66
C GLN A 292 -14.14 29.69 2.42
N SER A 293 -12.85 30.00 2.62
CA SER A 293 -11.92 30.21 1.50
C SER A 293 -11.80 28.96 0.61
N ALA A 294 -11.67 27.77 1.23
CA ALA A 294 -11.54 26.51 0.50
C ALA A 294 -12.83 26.14 -0.27
N LEU A 295 -14.00 26.30 0.36
CA LEU A 295 -15.29 26.07 -0.32
C LEU A 295 -15.55 27.08 -1.47
N ASN A 296 -15.09 28.32 -1.32
CA ASN A 296 -15.14 29.31 -2.41
C ASN A 296 -14.22 28.92 -3.57
N ALA A 297 -13.03 28.40 -3.27
CA ALA A 297 -12.06 27.97 -4.30
C ALA A 297 -12.59 26.83 -5.19
N ILE A 298 -13.46 25.97 -4.66
CA ILE A 298 -14.13 24.90 -5.41
C ILE A 298 -15.50 25.32 -5.98
N GLY A 299 -15.91 26.59 -5.77
CA GLY A 299 -17.18 27.09 -6.29
C GLY A 299 -18.43 26.51 -5.61
N ALA A 300 -18.34 26.05 -4.36
CA ALA A 300 -19.42 25.34 -3.67
C ALA A 300 -20.68 26.19 -3.43
N GLY A 301 -20.57 27.54 -3.43
CA GLY A 301 -21.72 28.42 -3.18
C GLY A 301 -22.30 28.30 -1.76
N LEU A 302 -21.51 27.80 -0.81
CA LEU A 302 -21.90 27.61 0.59
C LEU A 302 -21.33 28.70 1.49
N THR A 303 -22.01 28.97 2.59
CA THR A 303 -21.58 29.92 3.62
C THR A 303 -21.20 29.21 4.88
N VAL A 304 -20.04 29.56 5.45
CA VAL A 304 -19.54 29.05 6.71
C VAL A 304 -19.65 30.14 7.78
N ALA A 305 -20.25 29.82 8.91
CA ALA A 305 -20.47 30.76 10.00
C ALA A 305 -20.31 30.08 11.39
N ALA A 306 -20.34 30.86 12.46
CA ALA A 306 -20.49 30.33 13.79
C ALA A 306 -21.91 29.80 14.01
N GLY A 307 -22.01 28.55 14.45
CA GLY A 307 -23.26 27.93 14.87
C GLY A 307 -23.53 28.06 16.36
N THR A 308 -24.59 27.44 16.82
CA THR A 308 -25.00 27.47 18.23
C THR A 308 -23.99 26.70 19.09
N GLY A 309 -23.61 27.28 20.24
CA GLY A 309 -22.70 26.61 21.18
C GLY A 309 -21.26 26.42 20.68
N GLY A 310 -20.80 27.22 19.70
CA GLY A 310 -19.45 27.10 19.12
C GLY A 310 -19.35 26.05 18.00
N ALA A 311 -20.49 25.56 17.52
CA ALA A 311 -20.52 24.67 16.37
C ALA A 311 -20.09 25.38 15.07
N LEU A 312 -19.68 24.61 14.08
CA LEU A 312 -19.45 25.06 12.73
C LEU A 312 -20.77 24.99 11.95
N ARG A 313 -21.24 26.13 11.44
CA ARG A 313 -22.46 26.21 10.62
C ARG A 313 -22.10 26.25 9.15
N ILE A 314 -22.70 25.35 8.37
CA ILE A 314 -22.60 25.36 6.91
C ILE A 314 -24.01 25.47 6.35
N THR A 315 -24.25 26.52 5.56
CA THR A 315 -25.55 26.78 4.95
C THR A 315 -25.41 27.07 3.44
N ALA A 316 -26.46 26.79 2.71
CA ALA A 316 -26.57 27.14 1.30
C ALA A 316 -27.57 28.28 1.10
N SER A 317 -27.46 28.98 0.00
CA SER A 317 -28.38 30.05 -0.40
C SER A 317 -28.97 29.80 -1.79
N GLY A 318 -30.15 30.36 -2.08
CA GLY A 318 -30.83 30.21 -3.37
C GLY A 318 -31.37 28.78 -3.58
N SER A 319 -31.07 28.19 -4.72
CA SER A 319 -31.48 26.83 -5.09
C SER A 319 -30.50 25.74 -4.65
N ALA A 320 -29.34 26.11 -4.12
CA ALA A 320 -28.38 25.16 -3.56
C ALA A 320 -28.87 24.59 -2.19
N SER A 321 -28.40 23.44 -1.79
CA SER A 321 -28.78 22.81 -0.52
C SER A 321 -27.66 21.97 0.07
N VAL A 322 -27.48 21.99 1.41
CA VAL A 322 -26.64 21.06 2.13
C VAL A 322 -27.47 19.82 2.41
N LEU A 323 -27.03 18.66 1.91
CA LEU A 323 -27.75 17.37 2.04
C LEU A 323 -27.36 16.64 3.31
N SER A 324 -26.06 16.63 3.63
CA SER A 324 -25.54 16.00 4.85
C SER A 324 -24.25 16.68 5.31
N LEU A 325 -24.03 16.67 6.62
CA LEU A 325 -22.80 17.13 7.26
C LEU A 325 -22.52 16.22 8.47
N THR A 326 -21.38 15.53 8.47
CA THR A 326 -21.05 14.59 9.54
C THR A 326 -19.56 14.67 9.86
N ALA A 327 -19.20 14.78 11.14
CA ALA A 327 -17.83 14.69 11.59
C ALA A 327 -17.54 13.29 12.14
N ARG A 328 -16.37 12.74 11.82
CA ARG A 328 -15.81 11.57 12.48
C ARG A 328 -14.82 12.02 13.54
N VAL A 329 -15.07 11.67 14.80
CA VAL A 329 -14.29 12.10 15.97
C VAL A 329 -13.69 10.88 16.65
N THR A 330 -12.38 10.86 16.80
CA THR A 330 -11.66 9.78 17.48
C THR A 330 -11.63 10.02 18.99
N ALA A 331 -12.05 9.03 19.78
CA ALA A 331 -11.91 9.04 21.22
C ALA A 331 -10.42 8.98 21.61
N THR A 332 -10.01 9.89 22.50
CA THR A 332 -8.64 9.96 23.03
C THR A 332 -8.53 9.51 24.48
N GLY A 333 -9.65 9.52 25.21
CA GLY A 333 -9.75 9.13 26.61
C GLY A 333 -10.42 7.77 26.81
N LEU A 334 -10.14 7.14 27.95
CA LEU A 334 -10.76 5.87 28.33
C LEU A 334 -12.11 6.08 29.04
N THR A 335 -12.34 7.26 29.61
CA THR A 335 -13.56 7.64 30.35
C THR A 335 -14.00 9.05 29.94
N GLY A 336 -15.27 9.38 30.15
CA GLY A 336 -15.83 10.72 29.92
C GLY A 336 -16.29 11.01 28.50
N GLY A 337 -16.06 10.11 27.55
CA GLY A 337 -16.34 10.31 26.11
C GLY A 337 -17.34 9.32 25.49
N GLY A 338 -18.19 8.68 26.27
CA GLY A 338 -19.12 7.66 25.77
C GLY A 338 -18.50 6.27 25.70
N THR A 339 -19.09 5.38 24.88
CA THR A 339 -18.71 3.96 24.79
C THR A 339 -17.53 3.69 23.86
N ALA A 340 -17.19 4.63 22.97
CA ALA A 340 -16.01 4.52 22.12
C ALA A 340 -14.72 4.41 22.96
N LEU A 341 -13.75 3.66 22.45
CA LEU A 341 -12.55 3.31 23.20
C LEU A 341 -11.33 3.31 22.26
N PRO A 342 -10.27 4.07 22.56
CA PRO A 342 -8.99 3.93 21.87
C PRO A 342 -8.31 2.62 22.31
N PHE A 343 -8.88 1.51 21.81
CA PHE A 343 -8.48 0.15 22.19
C PHE A 343 -7.13 -0.21 21.60
N PHE A 344 -6.98 0.02 20.28
CA PHE A 344 -5.70 -0.09 19.56
C PHE A 344 -5.15 1.30 19.30
N VAL A 345 -3.87 1.46 19.55
CA VAL A 345 -3.13 2.72 19.43
C VAL A 345 -1.84 2.53 18.65
N ASP A 346 -1.20 3.63 18.27
CA ASP A 346 0.13 3.62 17.64
C ASP A 346 1.22 3.20 18.64
N GLY A 347 2.37 2.79 18.17
CA GLY A 347 3.53 2.38 18.99
C GLY A 347 3.98 3.41 20.02
N SER A 348 3.68 4.70 19.80
CA SER A 348 3.89 5.78 20.78
C SER A 348 2.85 5.80 21.92
N GLY A 349 1.78 5.01 21.83
CA GLY A 349 0.62 5.06 22.71
C GLY A 349 -0.42 6.12 22.30
N ALA A 350 -0.19 6.86 21.22
CA ALA A 350 -1.15 7.84 20.69
C ALA A 350 -2.32 7.15 19.99
N PRO A 351 -3.56 7.66 20.10
CA PRO A 351 -4.69 7.16 19.31
C PRO A 351 -4.41 7.22 17.82
N PHE A 352 -4.97 6.25 17.09
CA PHE A 352 -4.97 6.29 15.63
C PHE A 352 -6.07 7.25 15.17
N THR A 353 -5.70 8.31 14.49
CA THR A 353 -6.62 9.36 14.00
C THR A 353 -6.59 9.52 12.49
N ASP A 354 -5.76 8.71 11.81
CA ASP A 354 -5.45 8.83 10.38
C ASP A 354 -4.78 10.18 10.04
N SER A 355 -3.95 10.71 10.97
CA SER A 355 -3.23 11.98 10.79
C SER A 355 -2.34 11.95 9.56
N LEU A 356 -2.31 13.08 8.86
CA LEU A 356 -1.47 13.33 7.68
C LEU A 356 -0.28 14.24 8.01
N ASP A 357 -0.17 14.71 9.26
CA ASP A 357 0.90 15.60 9.69
C ASP A 357 2.24 14.86 9.68
N GLY A 358 3.18 15.38 8.91
CA GLY A 358 4.46 14.72 8.65
C GLY A 358 4.29 13.46 7.79
N LEU A 359 4.71 12.31 8.31
CA LEU A 359 4.48 11.02 7.64
C LEU A 359 3.04 10.54 7.94
N PRO A 360 2.21 10.23 6.93
CA PRO A 360 0.84 9.75 7.15
C PRO A 360 0.80 8.57 8.14
N GLN A 361 0.01 8.71 9.20
CA GLN A 361 -0.02 7.76 10.32
C GLN A 361 -0.40 6.34 9.88
N ARG A 362 -1.25 6.22 8.85
CA ARG A 362 -1.67 4.94 8.28
C ARG A 362 -0.51 4.15 7.68
N VAL A 363 0.47 4.83 7.07
CA VAL A 363 1.61 4.18 6.43
C VAL A 363 2.48 3.47 7.46
N GLY A 364 2.59 2.15 7.35
CA GLY A 364 3.31 1.30 8.29
C GLY A 364 2.63 1.15 9.66
N PHE A 365 1.36 1.52 9.80
CA PHE A 365 0.65 1.38 11.07
C PHE A 365 0.52 -0.09 11.50
N ALA A 366 0.45 -1.02 10.55
CA ALA A 366 0.44 -2.46 10.84
C ALA A 366 1.67 -2.92 11.65
N SER A 367 2.84 -2.31 11.46
CA SER A 367 4.04 -2.63 12.25
C SER A 367 4.04 -2.00 13.65
N ARG A 368 3.18 -1.01 13.89
CA ARG A 368 3.18 -0.19 15.11
C ARG A 368 1.92 -0.35 15.97
N ILE A 369 0.86 -0.99 15.44
CA ILE A 369 -0.39 -1.19 16.18
C ILE A 369 -0.14 -1.96 17.47
N GLN A 370 -0.69 -1.48 18.59
CA GLN A 370 -0.63 -2.14 19.88
C GLN A 370 -1.92 -1.92 20.66
N VAL A 371 -2.16 -2.79 21.64
CA VAL A 371 -3.23 -2.56 22.62
C VAL A 371 -2.84 -1.38 23.50
N ASN A 372 -3.78 -0.47 23.77
CA ASN A 372 -3.55 0.70 24.59
C ASN A 372 -2.94 0.30 25.96
N PRO A 373 -1.74 0.77 26.30
CA PRO A 373 -1.06 0.42 27.56
C PRO A 373 -1.89 0.70 28.81
N ALA A 374 -2.75 1.72 28.77
CA ALA A 374 -3.63 2.06 29.88
C ALA A 374 -4.76 1.03 30.12
N LEU A 375 -5.16 0.26 29.08
CA LEU A 375 -6.05 -0.89 29.24
C LEU A 375 -5.33 -2.09 29.83
N LEU A 376 -4.07 -2.27 29.49
CA LEU A 376 -3.25 -3.35 30.05
C LEU A 376 -2.95 -3.12 31.53
N SER A 377 -2.75 -1.86 31.95
CA SER A 377 -2.53 -1.50 33.35
C SER A 377 -3.81 -1.55 34.20
N ASN A 378 -4.96 -1.27 33.59
CA ASN A 378 -6.26 -1.33 34.26
C ASN A 378 -7.35 -1.87 33.34
N SER A 379 -7.58 -3.17 33.38
CA SER A 379 -8.59 -3.85 32.58
C SER A 379 -10.04 -3.43 32.86
N SER A 380 -10.31 -2.77 33.99
CA SER A 380 -11.65 -2.25 34.32
C SER A 380 -12.11 -1.19 33.31
N ASN A 381 -11.18 -0.49 32.65
CA ASN A 381 -11.48 0.50 31.62
C ASN A 381 -12.15 -0.13 30.38
N LEU A 382 -12.20 -1.44 30.27
CA LEU A 382 -13.01 -2.12 29.21
C LEU A 382 -14.51 -1.99 29.44
N THR A 383 -14.94 -1.83 30.69
CA THR A 383 -16.36 -1.75 31.05
C THR A 383 -16.74 -0.42 31.69
N ILE A 384 -15.78 0.27 32.35
CA ILE A 384 -16.00 1.57 32.98
C ILE A 384 -15.64 2.69 31.98
N TYR A 385 -16.63 3.54 31.65
CA TYR A 385 -16.50 4.59 30.64
C TYR A 385 -17.07 5.95 31.06
N GLN A 386 -17.79 6.03 32.21
CA GLN A 386 -18.39 7.27 32.72
C GLN A 386 -17.61 7.83 33.92
N SER A 387 -17.80 9.13 34.15
CA SER A 387 -17.32 9.81 35.35
C SER A 387 -18.47 10.66 35.90
N PRO A 388 -19.01 10.39 37.12
CA PRO A 388 -18.65 9.29 38.04
C PRO A 388 -18.91 7.91 37.44
N SER A 389 -18.23 6.87 37.93
CA SER A 389 -18.17 5.53 37.36
C SER A 389 -19.54 4.90 37.15
N ASN A 390 -19.77 4.30 35.98
CA ASN A 390 -20.84 3.33 35.76
C ASN A 390 -20.52 2.00 36.46
N SER A 391 -21.51 1.12 36.57
CA SER A 391 -21.32 -0.22 37.14
C SER A 391 -20.30 -1.01 36.31
N SER A 392 -19.41 -1.78 36.96
CA SER A 392 -18.50 -2.71 36.26
C SER A 392 -19.24 -3.87 35.57
N ALA A 393 -20.49 -4.13 35.97
CA ALA A 393 -21.37 -5.11 35.33
C ALA A 393 -22.16 -4.54 34.13
N ASP A 394 -21.96 -3.26 33.78
CA ASP A 394 -22.62 -2.64 32.63
C ASP A 394 -22.07 -3.18 31.31
N PRO A 395 -22.88 -3.85 30.50
CA PRO A 395 -22.45 -4.42 29.22
C PRO A 395 -22.42 -3.37 28.08
N ALA A 396 -22.84 -2.13 28.30
CA ALA A 396 -23.14 -1.16 27.25
C ALA A 396 -21.90 -0.89 26.36
N ARG A 397 -20.72 -0.63 26.97
CA ARG A 397 -19.50 -0.42 26.19
C ARG A 397 -19.12 -1.64 25.37
N VAL A 398 -19.13 -2.84 25.99
CA VAL A 398 -18.73 -4.07 25.29
C VAL A 398 -19.70 -4.40 24.15
N THR A 399 -21.00 -4.16 24.37
CA THR A 399 -22.03 -4.31 23.33
C THR A 399 -21.79 -3.33 22.18
N ASP A 400 -21.48 -2.08 22.48
CA ASP A 400 -21.17 -1.07 21.47
C ASP A 400 -19.90 -1.41 20.68
N LEU A 401 -18.83 -1.88 21.34
CA LEU A 401 -17.61 -2.30 20.65
C LEU A 401 -17.87 -3.45 19.69
N LEU A 402 -18.69 -4.45 20.05
CA LEU A 402 -19.10 -5.53 19.14
C LEU A 402 -19.90 -4.99 17.96
N ASN A 403 -20.89 -4.13 18.21
CA ASN A 403 -21.68 -3.51 17.14
C ASN A 403 -20.81 -2.68 16.20
N ARG A 404 -19.82 -1.98 16.71
CA ARG A 404 -18.86 -1.20 15.92
C ARG A 404 -18.01 -2.08 15.03
N LEU A 405 -17.50 -3.20 15.52
CA LEU A 405 -16.74 -4.17 14.71
C LEU A 405 -17.59 -4.77 13.57
N ASP A 406 -18.91 -4.92 13.77
CA ASP A 406 -19.82 -5.47 12.76
C ASP A 406 -20.33 -4.41 11.78
N GLN A 407 -20.53 -3.17 12.25
CA GLN A 407 -21.29 -2.16 11.49
C GLN A 407 -20.44 -1.01 10.99
N THR A 408 -19.27 -0.72 11.62
CA THR A 408 -18.42 0.38 11.16
C THR A 408 -17.90 0.07 9.75
N ARG A 409 -18.20 1.00 8.86
CA ARG A 409 -17.78 0.90 7.49
C ARG A 409 -16.46 1.62 7.29
N LEU A 410 -15.51 0.90 6.73
CA LEU A 410 -14.15 1.34 6.51
C LEU A 410 -13.92 1.63 5.03
N GLU A 411 -13.13 2.63 4.77
CA GLU A 411 -12.70 3.02 3.43
C GLU A 411 -11.24 2.58 3.25
N PRO A 412 -10.99 1.52 2.44
CA PRO A 412 -9.64 1.07 2.15
C PRO A 412 -8.84 2.15 1.43
N SER A 413 -7.54 2.17 1.64
CA SER A 413 -6.63 3.06 0.92
C SER A 413 -6.55 2.69 -0.56
N ALA A 414 -6.34 3.69 -1.43
CA ALA A 414 -6.16 3.45 -2.87
C ALA A 414 -4.97 2.50 -3.15
N ASN A 415 -3.93 2.55 -2.32
CA ASN A 415 -2.72 1.73 -2.47
C ASN A 415 -2.93 0.26 -2.12
N SER A 416 -4.03 -0.11 -1.42
CA SER A 416 -4.32 -1.51 -1.09
C SER A 416 -4.75 -2.35 -2.30
N ASN A 417 -5.13 -1.70 -3.40
CA ASN A 417 -5.53 -2.33 -4.66
C ASN A 417 -6.60 -3.43 -4.48
N LEU A 418 -7.53 -3.22 -3.54
CA LEU A 418 -8.62 -4.17 -3.27
C LEU A 418 -9.74 -4.12 -4.31
N GLY A 419 -9.71 -3.17 -5.23
CA GLY A 419 -10.69 -3.02 -6.31
C GLY A 419 -12.09 -2.65 -5.85
N LEU A 420 -12.23 -2.08 -4.63
CA LEU A 420 -13.54 -1.82 -4.01
C LEU A 420 -14.17 -0.48 -4.45
N GLY A 421 -13.44 0.35 -5.21
CA GLY A 421 -13.93 1.67 -5.64
C GLY A 421 -14.39 2.51 -4.43
N GLU A 422 -15.57 3.13 -4.55
CA GLU A 422 -16.19 3.94 -3.48
C GLU A 422 -16.79 3.13 -2.31
N THR A 423 -16.64 1.80 -2.31
CA THR A 423 -17.38 0.94 -1.38
C THR A 423 -16.70 0.92 0.00
N THR A 424 -17.43 1.37 1.00
CA THR A 424 -17.05 1.17 2.40
C THR A 424 -17.52 -0.20 2.88
N ILE A 425 -16.69 -0.93 3.61
CA ILE A 425 -16.96 -2.31 4.04
C ILE A 425 -16.65 -2.49 5.53
N PRO A 426 -17.35 -3.43 6.23
CA PRO A 426 -17.00 -3.77 7.61
C PRO A 426 -15.65 -4.48 7.69
N ILE A 427 -14.99 -4.41 8.88
CA ILE A 427 -13.65 -4.96 9.09
C ILE A 427 -13.56 -6.46 8.74
N SER A 428 -14.58 -7.25 9.09
CA SER A 428 -14.61 -8.67 8.76
C SER A 428 -14.61 -8.93 7.25
N GLN A 429 -15.29 -8.07 6.48
CA GLN A 429 -15.31 -8.15 5.03
C GLN A 429 -13.99 -7.64 4.43
N LEU A 430 -13.38 -6.60 5.02
CA LEU A 430 -12.05 -6.11 4.60
C LEU A 430 -10.99 -7.23 4.71
N ILE A 431 -10.97 -7.96 5.83
CA ILE A 431 -10.07 -9.09 6.03
C ILE A 431 -10.32 -10.19 4.97
N LYS A 432 -11.59 -10.56 4.72
CA LYS A 432 -11.94 -11.56 3.69
C LYS A 432 -11.54 -11.11 2.29
N GLN A 433 -11.80 -9.84 1.95
CA GLN A 433 -11.45 -9.29 0.65
C GLN A 433 -9.94 -9.26 0.43
N THR A 434 -9.17 -8.90 1.46
CA THR A 434 -7.71 -8.95 1.44
C THR A 434 -7.22 -10.37 1.13
N LEU A 435 -7.74 -11.38 1.84
CA LEU A 435 -7.39 -12.77 1.57
C LEU A 435 -7.74 -13.21 0.15
N GLN A 436 -8.92 -12.84 -0.32
CA GLN A 436 -9.35 -13.18 -1.68
C GLN A 436 -8.44 -12.52 -2.72
N THR A 437 -8.08 -11.26 -2.54
CA THR A 437 -7.18 -10.54 -3.44
C THR A 437 -5.80 -11.18 -3.47
N GLN A 438 -5.24 -11.56 -2.31
CA GLN A 438 -3.97 -12.25 -2.23
C GLN A 438 -4.03 -13.65 -2.88
N ALA A 439 -5.10 -14.41 -2.65
CA ALA A 439 -5.29 -15.71 -3.29
C ALA A 439 -5.40 -15.59 -4.83
N ASN A 440 -6.12 -14.60 -5.32
CA ASN A 440 -6.25 -14.31 -6.75
C ASN A 440 -4.90 -13.92 -7.37
N GLU A 441 -4.09 -13.11 -6.67
CA GLU A 441 -2.76 -12.71 -7.13
C GLU A 441 -1.81 -13.91 -7.21
N ILE A 442 -1.82 -14.81 -6.23
CA ILE A 442 -1.07 -16.07 -6.26
C ILE A 442 -1.47 -16.91 -7.48
N GLN A 443 -2.77 -17.06 -7.71
CA GLN A 443 -3.29 -17.84 -8.84
C GLN A 443 -2.92 -17.20 -10.18
N ARG A 444 -3.00 -15.88 -10.27
CA ARG A 444 -2.60 -15.12 -11.47
C ARG A 444 -1.12 -15.34 -11.80
N VAL A 445 -0.24 -15.20 -10.80
CA VAL A 445 1.21 -15.41 -10.98
C VAL A 445 1.52 -16.85 -11.36
N ALA A 446 0.85 -17.83 -10.72
CA ALA A 446 1.00 -19.24 -11.06
C ALA A 446 0.58 -19.55 -12.50
N SER A 447 -0.57 -19.02 -12.95
CA SER A 447 -1.04 -19.19 -14.33
C SER A 447 -0.12 -18.52 -15.36
N MET A 448 0.41 -17.33 -15.05
CA MET A 448 1.38 -16.65 -15.91
C MET A 448 2.67 -17.46 -16.03
N ASN A 449 3.16 -18.01 -14.92
CA ASN A 449 4.35 -18.88 -14.92
C ASN A 449 4.13 -20.12 -15.80
N GLU A 450 2.99 -20.78 -15.68
CA GLU A 450 2.68 -21.96 -16.49
C GLU A 450 2.56 -21.62 -17.98
N THR A 451 1.93 -20.48 -18.30
CA THR A 451 1.86 -19.98 -19.67
C THR A 451 3.25 -19.70 -20.25
N GLN A 452 4.13 -19.05 -19.50
CA GLN A 452 5.50 -18.75 -19.92
C GLN A 452 6.32 -20.04 -20.13
N LYS A 453 6.19 -21.04 -19.27
CA LYS A 453 6.81 -22.36 -19.47
C LYS A 453 6.34 -23.03 -20.77
N THR A 454 5.06 -22.95 -21.05
CA THR A 454 4.48 -23.52 -22.28
C THR A 454 5.02 -22.82 -23.53
N VAL A 455 5.08 -21.48 -23.51
CA VAL A 455 5.67 -20.68 -24.60
C VAL A 455 7.15 -21.02 -24.78
N GLN A 456 7.91 -21.07 -23.68
CA GLN A 456 9.33 -21.43 -23.70
C GLN A 456 9.54 -22.83 -24.31
N ALA A 457 8.82 -23.85 -23.84
CA ALA A 457 8.91 -25.19 -24.39
C ALA A 457 8.58 -25.27 -25.90
N SER A 458 7.60 -24.45 -26.35
CA SER A 458 7.25 -24.33 -27.77
C SER A 458 8.37 -23.69 -28.59
N LEU A 459 8.99 -22.62 -28.05
CA LEU A 459 10.11 -21.93 -28.71
C LEU A 459 11.37 -22.81 -28.78
N GLU A 460 11.67 -23.53 -27.68
CA GLU A 460 12.78 -24.49 -27.63
C GLU A 460 12.61 -25.61 -28.67
N LYS A 461 11.40 -26.15 -28.77
CA LYS A 461 11.08 -27.17 -29.76
C LYS A 461 11.27 -26.63 -31.20
N ARG A 462 10.87 -25.39 -31.48
CA ARG A 462 11.09 -24.73 -32.77
C ARG A 462 12.56 -24.45 -33.00
N PHE A 463 13.29 -23.98 -32.03
CA PHE A 463 14.72 -23.72 -32.11
C PHE A 463 15.52 -25.00 -32.36
N SER A 464 15.24 -26.06 -31.58
CA SER A 464 15.84 -27.39 -31.81
C SER A 464 15.56 -27.95 -33.20
N SER A 465 14.39 -27.67 -33.78
CA SER A 465 14.04 -28.11 -35.13
C SER A 465 14.77 -27.34 -36.24
N VAL A 466 15.26 -26.12 -35.95
CA VAL A 466 15.92 -25.24 -36.94
C VAL A 466 17.45 -25.26 -36.76
N SER A 467 17.97 -25.32 -35.52
CA SER A 467 19.39 -25.14 -35.22
C SER A 467 20.13 -26.42 -34.78
N GLY A 468 19.41 -27.50 -34.48
CA GLY A 468 20.03 -28.78 -34.11
C GLY A 468 20.84 -28.77 -32.81
N VAL A 469 20.58 -27.83 -31.90
CA VAL A 469 21.37 -27.59 -30.69
C VAL A 469 20.96 -28.51 -29.55
N GLN A 470 21.93 -28.90 -28.70
CA GLN A 470 21.78 -29.88 -27.65
C GLN A 470 20.90 -29.38 -26.47
N LEU A 471 19.85 -30.15 -26.20
CA LEU A 471 18.82 -29.95 -25.17
C LEU A 471 19.32 -29.86 -23.73
N ASP A 472 20.48 -30.43 -23.38
CA ASP A 472 20.95 -30.57 -22.00
C ASP A 472 21.42 -29.27 -21.36
N GLN A 473 21.86 -28.29 -22.13
CA GLN A 473 22.37 -27.02 -21.65
C GLN A 473 21.22 -26.04 -21.36
N GLU A 474 20.17 -26.04 -22.18
CA GLU A 474 18.97 -25.22 -22.01
C GLU A 474 18.07 -25.69 -20.86
N LEU A 475 18.09 -27.01 -20.54
CA LEU A 475 17.41 -27.55 -19.36
C LEU A 475 18.01 -27.04 -18.03
N SER A 476 19.30 -26.74 -17.99
CA SER A 476 19.95 -26.15 -16.84
C SER A 476 19.46 -24.72 -16.57
N ASP A 477 19.32 -23.92 -17.61
CA ASP A 477 18.85 -22.50 -17.52
C ASP A 477 17.35 -22.43 -17.21
N MET A 478 16.55 -23.39 -17.71
CA MET A 478 15.15 -23.58 -17.32
C MET A 478 14.97 -23.87 -15.84
N THR A 479 15.85 -24.71 -15.27
CA THR A 479 15.79 -25.06 -13.84
C THR A 479 16.04 -23.81 -12.98
N GLN A 480 16.89 -22.90 -13.44
CA GLN A 480 17.18 -21.64 -12.75
C GLN A 480 16.00 -20.65 -12.80
N LEU A 481 15.32 -20.53 -13.95
CA LEU A 481 14.06 -19.78 -14.08
C LEU A 481 12.95 -20.35 -13.20
N GLN A 482 12.79 -21.68 -13.16
CA GLN A 482 11.84 -22.37 -12.28
C GLN A 482 12.10 -22.07 -10.81
N ASN A 483 13.36 -22.01 -10.39
CA ASN A 483 13.73 -21.70 -9.00
C ASN A 483 13.34 -20.26 -8.61
N ILE A 484 13.44 -19.30 -9.52
CA ILE A 484 13.07 -17.91 -9.29
C ILE A 484 11.56 -17.73 -9.16
N TYR A 485 10.79 -18.36 -10.06
CA TYR A 485 9.33 -18.37 -9.97
C TYR A 485 8.83 -19.14 -8.74
N THR A 486 9.51 -20.23 -8.38
CA THR A 486 9.21 -20.99 -7.15
C THR A 486 9.50 -20.14 -5.89
N ALA A 487 10.56 -19.33 -5.91
CA ALA A 487 10.84 -18.38 -4.83
C ALA A 487 9.73 -17.32 -4.70
N ASN A 488 9.28 -16.73 -5.82
CA ASN A 488 8.17 -15.76 -5.82
C ASN A 488 6.84 -16.39 -5.39
N ALA A 489 6.54 -17.61 -5.85
CA ALA A 489 5.36 -18.35 -5.41
C ALA A 489 5.41 -18.69 -3.90
N ARG A 490 6.61 -19.01 -3.34
CA ARG A 490 6.80 -19.22 -1.89
C ARG A 490 6.57 -17.94 -1.09
N VAL A 491 7.02 -16.79 -1.61
CA VAL A 491 6.74 -15.47 -0.99
C VAL A 491 5.24 -15.23 -0.88
N LEU A 492 4.50 -15.44 -1.97
CA LEU A 492 3.05 -15.30 -1.98
C LEU A 492 2.33 -16.35 -1.12
N SER A 493 2.85 -17.60 -1.08
CA SER A 493 2.33 -18.64 -0.18
C SER A 493 2.55 -18.27 1.30
N THR A 494 3.71 -17.71 1.65
CA THR A 494 3.98 -17.24 3.02
C THR A 494 3.03 -16.14 3.44
N VAL A 495 2.73 -15.20 2.55
CA VAL A 495 1.73 -14.15 2.79
C VAL A 495 0.35 -14.75 2.99
N LYS A 496 -0.05 -15.73 2.16
CA LYS A 496 -1.32 -16.46 2.33
C LYS A 496 -1.40 -17.18 3.68
N ASP A 497 -0.36 -17.96 4.04
CA ASP A 497 -0.33 -18.69 5.30
C ASP A 497 -0.42 -17.75 6.51
N MET A 498 0.19 -16.57 6.41
CA MET A 498 0.08 -15.52 7.42
C MET A 498 -1.36 -14.99 7.54
N PHE A 499 -2.05 -14.75 6.41
CA PHE A 499 -3.45 -14.35 6.41
C PHE A 499 -4.38 -15.45 6.91
N ASP A 500 -4.13 -16.72 6.55
CA ASP A 500 -4.89 -17.87 7.05
C ASP A 500 -4.79 -18.03 8.58
N VAL A 501 -3.62 -17.73 9.15
CA VAL A 501 -3.43 -17.70 10.62
C VAL A 501 -4.16 -16.52 11.25
N LEU A 502 -4.15 -15.33 10.60
CA LEU A 502 -4.90 -14.15 11.06
C LEU A 502 -6.41 -14.43 11.13
N MET A 503 -6.94 -15.18 10.16
CA MET A 503 -8.37 -15.53 10.10
C MET A 503 -8.79 -16.57 11.14
N ARG A 504 -7.83 -17.35 11.66
CA ARG A 504 -8.08 -18.39 12.68
C ARG A 504 -7.89 -17.88 14.12
N MET A 505 -7.36 -16.66 14.28
CA MET A 505 -7.21 -15.98 15.59
C MET A 505 -8.39 -15.06 15.86
#